data_28ba63b4c1621d3f75e34b0a97e0b2e8
#
_entry.id   28ba63b4c1621d3f75e34b0a97e0b2e8
#
_cell.length_a   1.000
_cell.length_b   1.000
_cell.length_c   1.000
_cell.angle_alpha   90.00
_cell.angle_beta   90.00
_cell.angle_gamma   90.00
#
_symmetry.space_group_name_H-M   'P 1'
#
loop_
_entity.id
_entity.type
_entity.pdbx_description
1 polymer ?
#
loop_
_entity_poly.entity_id
_entity_poly.type
_entity_poly.pdbx_seq_one_letter_code
_entity_poly.pdbx_strand_id
1 'polypeptide(L)'
;MSSTLDQIRELFRQGLIRISEHGYDELAADGILAREAIDGFSSAVLVEDYPNYPKGACVLVREKVDDNQYIHVVWGIPKGKTEPAVLITAYRPDPDLWENDLLARKR
;
A
#
# COMPACT_ATOMS: atom_id res chain seq x y z
N MET A 1 10.12 12.75 -2.14
CA MET A 1 10.45 11.77 -1.08
C MET A 1 9.35 11.73 -0.04
N SER A 2 9.05 10.56 0.49
CA SER A 2 8.02 10.41 1.51
C SER A 2 8.65 9.91 2.80
N SER A 3 8.56 10.69 3.88
CA SER A 3 9.04 10.23 5.19
C SER A 3 8.15 9.12 5.73
N THR A 4 6.85 9.13 5.39
CA THR A 4 5.93 8.05 5.79
C THR A 4 6.35 6.75 5.14
N LEU A 5 6.64 6.75 3.84
CA LEU A 5 7.09 5.55 3.14
C LEU A 5 8.40 5.03 3.72
N ASP A 6 9.33 5.93 4.06
CA ASP A 6 10.60 5.54 4.67
C ASP A 6 10.39 4.86 6.02
N GLN A 7 9.47 5.38 6.84
CA GLN A 7 9.11 4.77 8.12
C GLN A 7 8.49 3.38 7.93
N ILE A 8 7.60 3.25 6.94
CA ILE A 8 6.97 1.96 6.65
C ILE A 8 8.01 0.95 6.17
N ARG A 9 8.97 1.36 5.33
CA ARG A 9 10.06 0.48 4.91
C ARG A 9 10.85 -0.04 6.11
N GLU A 10 11.12 0.83 7.08
CA GLU A 10 11.83 0.41 8.30
C GLU A 10 11.01 -0.59 9.12
N LEU A 11 9.70 -0.36 9.23
CA LEU A 11 8.81 -1.29 9.93
C LEU A 11 8.79 -2.67 9.25
N PHE A 12 8.83 -2.69 7.92
CA PHE A 12 8.94 -3.95 7.18
C PHE A 12 10.23 -4.69 7.51
N ARG A 13 11.36 -3.97 7.61
CA ARG A 13 12.64 -4.59 7.99
C ARG A 13 12.57 -5.22 9.38
N GLN A 14 11.79 -4.62 10.27
CA GLN A 14 11.63 -5.12 11.64
C GLN A 14 10.54 -6.18 11.78
N GLY A 15 9.78 -6.45 10.71
CA GLY A 15 8.67 -7.38 10.77
C GLY A 15 7.46 -6.84 11.51
N LEU A 16 7.37 -5.53 11.72
CA LEU A 16 6.28 -4.88 12.44
C LEU A 16 5.20 -4.44 11.47
N ILE A 17 4.50 -5.42 10.92
CA ILE A 17 3.45 -5.19 9.93
C ILE A 17 2.18 -5.93 10.31
N ARG A 18 1.04 -5.40 9.89
CA ARG A 18 -0.27 -5.97 10.15
C ARG A 18 -1.21 -5.67 8.99
N ILE A 19 -2.21 -6.50 8.81
CA ILE A 19 -3.30 -6.26 7.85
C ILE A 19 -4.55 -5.98 8.67
N SER A 20 -5.25 -4.87 8.38
CA SER A 20 -6.50 -4.55 9.04
C SER A 20 -7.61 -5.49 8.56
N GLU A 21 -8.70 -5.57 9.34
CA GLU A 21 -9.87 -6.37 8.95
C GLU A 21 -10.40 -5.90 7.59
N HIS A 22 -10.54 -4.58 7.42
CA HIS A 22 -10.94 -4.00 6.14
C HIS A 22 -9.96 -4.35 5.02
N GLY A 23 -8.65 -4.34 5.34
CA GLY A 23 -7.62 -4.72 4.36
C GLY A 23 -7.78 -6.16 3.88
N TYR A 24 -8.08 -7.09 4.77
CA TYR A 24 -8.34 -8.47 4.38
C TYR A 24 -9.56 -8.57 3.47
N ASP A 25 -10.64 -7.85 3.79
CA ASP A 25 -11.85 -7.87 2.98
C ASP A 25 -11.58 -7.33 1.56
N GLU A 26 -10.80 -6.26 1.46
CA GLU A 26 -10.47 -5.66 0.17
C GLU A 26 -9.56 -6.56 -0.67
N LEU A 27 -8.59 -7.21 -0.04
CA LEU A 27 -7.74 -8.18 -0.72
C LEU A 27 -8.58 -9.31 -1.29
N ALA A 28 -9.48 -9.86 -0.47
CA ALA A 28 -10.35 -10.95 -0.89
C ALA A 28 -11.26 -10.53 -2.04
N ALA A 29 -11.81 -9.30 -1.99
CA ALA A 29 -12.71 -8.79 -3.02
C ALA A 29 -12.04 -8.76 -4.40
N ASP A 30 -10.74 -8.46 -4.46
CA ASP A 30 -10.01 -8.38 -5.72
C ASP A 30 -9.16 -9.63 -6.01
N GLY A 31 -9.31 -10.68 -5.21
CA GLY A 31 -8.59 -11.92 -5.43
C GLY A 31 -7.08 -11.79 -5.23
N ILE A 32 -6.65 -10.91 -4.31
CA ILE A 32 -5.25 -10.70 -4.00
C ILE A 32 -4.92 -11.47 -2.72
N LEU A 33 -3.85 -12.27 -2.74
CA LEU A 33 -3.41 -12.97 -1.55
C LEU A 33 -2.66 -12.02 -0.63
N ALA A 34 -2.85 -12.16 0.68
CA ALA A 34 -2.16 -11.33 1.66
C ALA A 34 -0.64 -11.38 1.46
N ARG A 35 -0.08 -12.58 1.22
CA ARG A 35 1.36 -12.74 1.00
C ARG A 35 1.85 -12.01 -0.24
N GLU A 36 1.01 -11.88 -1.28
CA GLU A 36 1.39 -11.12 -2.47
C GLU A 36 1.59 -9.64 -2.14
N ALA A 37 0.69 -9.07 -1.35
CA ALA A 37 0.81 -7.67 -0.94
C ALA A 37 1.98 -7.45 0.00
N ILE A 38 2.29 -8.40 0.87
CA ILE A 38 3.42 -8.30 1.79
C ILE A 38 4.73 -8.46 1.02
N ASP A 39 4.86 -9.51 0.22
CA ASP A 39 6.09 -9.78 -0.53
C ASP A 39 6.34 -8.73 -1.62
N GLY A 40 5.26 -8.23 -2.22
CA GLY A 40 5.34 -7.20 -3.25
C GLY A 40 5.83 -5.85 -2.76
N PHE A 41 5.83 -5.62 -1.44
CA PHE A 41 6.25 -4.34 -0.89
C PHE A 41 7.71 -4.01 -1.24
N SER A 42 8.55 -4.99 -1.45
CA SER A 42 9.95 -4.76 -1.86
C SER A 42 10.06 -4.00 -3.19
N SER A 43 9.02 -4.08 -4.02
CA SER A 43 8.95 -3.38 -5.31
C SER A 43 8.14 -2.08 -5.24
N ALA A 44 7.71 -1.65 -4.05
CA ALA A 44 6.78 -0.54 -3.90
C ALA A 44 7.33 0.77 -4.48
N VAL A 45 6.49 1.43 -5.26
CA VAL A 45 6.76 2.76 -5.81
C VAL A 45 5.65 3.69 -5.32
N LEU A 46 6.03 4.84 -4.79
CA LEU A 46 5.07 5.80 -4.27
C LEU A 46 4.16 6.32 -5.38
N VAL A 47 2.86 6.29 -5.13
CA VAL A 47 1.84 6.86 -6.02
C VAL A 47 1.28 8.15 -5.40
N GLU A 48 0.78 8.06 -4.18
CA GLU A 48 0.23 9.22 -3.46
C GLU A 48 0.69 9.17 -2.00
N ASP A 49 0.97 10.34 -1.44
CA ASP A 49 1.46 10.48 -0.08
C ASP A 49 0.47 11.31 0.74
N TYR A 50 0.03 10.77 1.87
CA TYR A 50 -0.93 11.42 2.75
C TYR A 50 -0.36 11.51 4.17
N PRO A 51 0.64 12.39 4.39
CA PRO A 51 1.31 12.46 5.70
C PRO A 51 0.42 13.01 6.81
N ASN A 52 -0.64 13.73 6.45
CA ASN A 52 -1.53 14.37 7.43
C ASN A 52 -2.93 13.75 7.46
N TYR A 53 -3.07 12.50 6.99
CA TYR A 53 -4.36 11.85 7.00
C TYR A 53 -4.90 11.75 8.44
N PRO A 54 -6.19 12.10 8.69
CA PRO A 54 -6.71 12.19 10.07
C PRO A 54 -6.59 10.92 10.91
N LYS A 55 -6.60 9.75 10.30
CA LYS A 55 -6.49 8.47 11.02
C LYS A 55 -5.05 7.96 11.13
N GLY A 56 -4.10 8.72 10.64
CA GLY A 56 -2.69 8.37 10.65
C GLY A 56 -2.08 8.50 9.27
N ALA A 57 -0.81 8.88 9.22
CA ALA A 57 -0.10 9.03 7.95
C ALA A 57 -0.18 7.74 7.13
N CYS A 58 -0.42 7.88 5.83
CA CYS A 58 -0.47 6.72 4.95
C CYS A 58 0.03 7.06 3.55
N VAL A 59 0.33 6.02 2.78
CA VAL A 59 0.81 6.14 1.41
C VAL A 59 0.08 5.15 0.53
N LEU A 60 -0.18 5.55 -0.71
CA LEU A 60 -0.62 4.64 -1.76
C LEU A 60 0.61 4.27 -2.57
N VAL A 61 0.88 2.99 -2.69
CA VAL A 61 2.02 2.48 -3.45
C VAL A 61 1.55 1.52 -4.54
N ARG A 62 2.35 1.44 -5.61
CA ARG A 62 2.20 0.40 -6.63
C ARG A 62 3.18 -0.72 -6.29
N GLU A 63 2.67 -1.94 -6.22
CA GLU A 63 3.48 -3.12 -5.95
C GLU A 63 3.38 -4.09 -7.13
N LYS A 64 4.50 -4.71 -7.48
CA LYS A 64 4.54 -5.73 -8.49
C LYS A 64 4.33 -7.08 -7.82
N VAL A 65 3.30 -7.81 -8.24
CA VAL A 65 2.96 -9.11 -7.63
C VAL A 65 3.28 -10.28 -8.54
N ASP A 66 3.53 -10.00 -9.82
CA ASP A 66 3.82 -10.99 -10.83
C ASP A 66 4.54 -10.27 -11.98
N ASP A 67 5.09 -11.01 -12.95
CA ASP A 67 5.89 -10.43 -14.03
C ASP A 67 5.23 -9.25 -14.72
N ASN A 68 3.92 -9.30 -14.89
CA ASN A 68 3.18 -8.25 -15.58
C ASN A 68 1.99 -7.72 -14.79
N GLN A 69 1.91 -8.04 -13.50
CA GLN A 69 0.76 -7.63 -12.69
C GLN A 69 1.17 -6.71 -11.56
N TYR A 70 0.40 -5.64 -11.42
CA TYR A 70 0.60 -4.67 -10.36
C TYR A 70 -0.68 -4.52 -9.55
N ILE A 71 -0.50 -4.21 -8.28
CA ILE A 71 -1.61 -3.85 -7.40
C ILE A 71 -1.30 -2.50 -6.76
N HIS A 72 -2.35 -1.84 -6.30
CA HIS A 72 -2.24 -0.66 -5.45
C HIS A 72 -2.54 -1.07 -4.02
N VAL A 73 -1.72 -0.60 -3.10
CA VAL A 73 -1.87 -0.90 -1.67
C VAL A 73 -1.71 0.39 -0.89
N VAL A 74 -2.59 0.60 0.09
CA VAL A 74 -2.44 1.70 1.03
C VAL A 74 -1.88 1.13 2.32
N TRP A 75 -0.69 1.59 2.68
CA TRP A 75 -0.03 1.28 3.95
C TRP A 75 -0.05 2.51 4.83
N GLY A 76 -0.32 2.32 6.11
CA GLY A 76 -0.38 3.45 7.04
C GLY A 76 0.20 3.12 8.39
N ILE A 77 0.34 4.16 9.21
CA ILE A 77 0.79 4.06 10.59
C ILE A 77 -0.33 4.65 11.45
N PRO A 78 -0.86 3.92 12.43
CA PRO A 78 -1.99 4.42 13.21
C PRO A 78 -1.67 5.75 13.89
N LYS A 79 -2.65 6.65 13.92
CA LYS A 79 -2.49 7.97 14.52
C LYS A 79 -2.00 7.86 15.97
N GLY A 80 -1.00 8.66 16.30
CA GLY A 80 -0.45 8.68 17.65
C GLY A 80 0.49 7.53 17.96
N LYS A 81 0.80 6.68 16.97
CA LYS A 81 1.70 5.54 17.13
C LYS A 81 2.84 5.62 16.15
N THR A 82 3.89 4.83 16.39
CA THR A 82 5.03 4.72 15.50
C THR A 82 5.05 3.36 14.79
N GLU A 83 4.18 2.45 15.16
CA GLU A 83 4.08 1.08 14.63
C GLU A 83 2.72 0.48 14.96
N PRO A 84 2.32 -0.60 14.30
CA PRO A 84 2.95 -1.23 13.14
C PRO A 84 2.62 -0.50 11.83
N ALA A 85 3.22 -0.92 10.74
CA ALA A 85 2.72 -0.58 9.42
C ALA A 85 1.48 -1.44 9.17
N VAL A 86 0.38 -0.81 8.74
CA VAL A 86 -0.91 -1.49 8.57
C VAL A 86 -1.33 -1.41 7.12
N LEU A 87 -1.64 -2.55 6.52
CA LEU A 87 -2.30 -2.58 5.22
C LEU A 87 -3.76 -2.19 5.43
N ILE A 88 -4.15 -1.04 4.88
CA ILE A 88 -5.48 -0.47 5.07
C ILE A 88 -6.43 -0.93 3.97
N THR A 89 -5.98 -0.88 2.73
CA THR A 89 -6.75 -1.35 1.57
C THR A 89 -5.81 -1.74 0.44
N ALA A 90 -6.31 -2.55 -0.47
CA ALA A 90 -5.58 -2.95 -1.66
C ALA A 90 -6.58 -3.25 -2.76
N TYR A 91 -6.17 -3.05 -4.00
CA TYR A 91 -7.03 -3.31 -5.14
C TYR A 91 -6.20 -3.47 -6.42
N ARG A 92 -6.80 -4.07 -7.44
CA ARG A 92 -6.22 -4.08 -8.77
C ARG A 92 -6.64 -2.77 -9.45
N PRO A 93 -5.69 -1.91 -9.83
CA PRO A 93 -6.06 -0.61 -10.39
C PRO A 93 -6.77 -0.75 -11.73
N ASP A 94 -7.84 0.02 -11.90
CA ASP A 94 -8.63 0.05 -13.13
C ASP A 94 -7.86 0.85 -14.19
N PRO A 95 -7.50 0.24 -15.34
CA PRO A 95 -6.75 0.93 -16.37
C PRO A 95 -7.50 2.10 -16.99
N ASP A 96 -8.82 2.18 -16.80
CA ASP A 96 -9.60 3.32 -17.29
C ASP A 96 -9.42 4.54 -16.39
N LEU A 97 -8.98 4.35 -15.14
CA LEU A 97 -8.83 5.43 -14.15
C LEU A 97 -7.38 5.86 -13.94
N TRP A 98 -6.43 5.05 -14.38
CA TRP A 98 -5.02 5.27 -14.12
C TRP A 98 -4.21 5.30 -15.42
N GLU A 99 -3.11 6.07 -15.41
CA GLU A 99 -2.18 6.09 -16.53
C GLU A 99 -1.54 4.70 -16.70
N ASN A 100 -0.87 4.48 -17.83
CA ASN A 100 -0.33 3.16 -18.18
C ASN A 100 0.65 2.60 -17.15
N ASP A 101 1.40 3.47 -16.47
CA ASP A 101 2.34 3.04 -15.43
C ASP A 101 1.67 2.88 -14.07
N LEU A 102 0.38 3.21 -13.97
CA LEU A 102 -0.41 3.11 -12.73
C LEU A 102 0.10 4.02 -11.61
N LEU A 103 0.90 5.02 -11.94
CA LEU A 103 1.47 5.92 -10.95
C LEU A 103 0.76 7.27 -10.86
N ALA A 104 -0.15 7.54 -11.78
CA ALA A 104 -0.91 8.78 -11.80
C ALA A 104 -2.34 8.52 -12.29
N ARG A 105 -3.29 9.28 -11.73
CA ARG A 105 -4.68 9.21 -12.17
C ARG A 105 -4.82 9.84 -13.54
N LYS A 106 -5.67 9.27 -14.37
CA LYS A 106 -6.04 9.89 -15.65
C LYS A 106 -6.85 11.14 -15.38
N ARG A 107 -6.66 12.14 -16.23
CA ARG A 107 -7.39 13.40 -16.18
C ARG A 107 -8.56 13.42 -17.14
#